data_4579491b760c0aa3a0360d50bc73e938
#
_entry.id   4579491b760c0aa3a0360d50bc73e938
#
_cell.length_a   1.000
_cell.length_b   1.000
_cell.length_c   1.000
_cell.angle_alpha   90.00
_cell.angle_beta   90.00
_cell.angle_gamma   90.00
#
_symmetry.space_group_name_H-M   'P 1'
#
loop_
_entity.id
_entity.type
_entity.pdbx_description
1 polymer ?
#
loop_
_entity_poly.entity_id
_entity_poly.type
_entity_poly.pdbx_seq_one_letter_code
_entity_poly.pdbx_strand_id
1 'polypeptide(L)'
;MNGQQLIPKLSYEDGPAAMDWLIAAFGLVEKRRWLDDVGRLTHGELVLGDQMVMLASPPDYVSPNTLQQRHPDVVPWLRNPWIYDGVLLTVPDLDLALNQALNMGAVLLSPVEDGPPGRRARLADLEGHRCFLIEMSMVS
;
A
#
# COMPACT_ATOMS: atom_id res chain seq x y z
N MET A 1 14.68 -13.35 22.13
CA MET A 1 13.72 -12.52 21.37
C MET A 1 13.28 -11.37 22.26
N ASN A 2 13.41 -10.16 21.80
CA ASN A 2 13.17 -8.98 22.64
C ASN A 2 11.74 -8.42 22.54
N GLY A 3 10.91 -8.96 21.66
CA GLY A 3 9.53 -8.52 21.50
C GLY A 3 9.34 -7.18 20.82
N GLN A 4 10.40 -6.51 20.39
CA GLN A 4 10.27 -5.25 19.66
C GLN A 4 10.08 -5.49 18.17
N GLN A 5 9.14 -4.77 17.58
CA GLN A 5 8.85 -4.82 16.15
C GLN A 5 8.59 -3.42 15.64
N LEU A 6 8.98 -3.16 14.41
CA LEU A 6 8.62 -1.94 13.70
C LEU A 6 7.52 -2.30 12.70
N ILE A 7 6.31 -1.81 12.95
CA ILE A 7 5.14 -2.19 12.16
C ILE A 7 4.49 -0.94 11.56
N PRO A 8 4.47 -0.80 10.24
CA PRO A 8 3.71 0.27 9.61
C PRO A 8 2.21 0.13 9.91
N LYS A 9 1.55 1.26 10.10
CA LYS A 9 0.11 1.29 10.32
C LYS A 9 -0.53 2.21 9.30
N LEU A 10 -1.56 1.71 8.61
CA LEU A 10 -2.25 2.44 7.56
C LEU A 10 -3.71 2.64 7.93
N SER A 11 -4.24 3.81 7.62
CA SER A 11 -5.66 4.10 7.78
C SER A 11 -6.36 4.10 6.42
N TYR A 12 -7.56 3.53 6.38
CA TYR A 12 -8.39 3.47 5.18
C TYR A 12 -9.82 3.87 5.50
N GLU A 13 -10.51 4.43 4.51
CA GLU A 13 -11.94 4.69 4.65
C GLU A 13 -12.71 3.38 4.71
N ASP A 14 -12.36 2.44 3.84
CA ASP A 14 -12.94 1.10 3.78
C ASP A 14 -11.84 0.08 4.05
N GLY A 15 -11.62 -0.20 5.33
CA GLY A 15 -10.58 -1.14 5.75
C GLY A 15 -10.74 -2.54 5.22
N PRO A 16 -11.95 -3.15 5.31
CA PRO A 16 -12.15 -4.48 4.75
C PRO A 16 -11.84 -4.55 3.26
N ALA A 17 -12.30 -3.60 2.46
CA ALA A 17 -11.98 -3.55 1.04
C ALA A 17 -10.49 -3.37 0.79
N ALA A 18 -9.82 -2.55 1.61
CA ALA A 18 -8.38 -2.35 1.50
C ALA A 18 -7.61 -3.64 1.80
N MET A 19 -8.02 -4.38 2.83
CA MET A 19 -7.39 -5.67 3.14
C MET A 19 -7.51 -6.64 1.96
N ASP A 20 -8.71 -6.77 1.42
CA ASP A 20 -8.96 -7.66 0.29
C ASP A 20 -8.14 -7.25 -0.94
N TRP A 21 -8.05 -5.95 -1.18
CA TRP A 21 -7.29 -5.41 -2.30
C TRP A 21 -5.79 -5.69 -2.16
N LEU A 22 -5.24 -5.43 -0.98
CA LEU A 22 -3.81 -5.64 -0.73
C LEU A 22 -3.43 -7.12 -0.81
N ILE A 23 -4.31 -8.01 -0.37
CA ILE A 23 -4.12 -9.47 -0.53
C ILE A 23 -4.07 -9.81 -2.01
N ALA A 24 -5.03 -9.33 -2.79
CA ALA A 24 -5.12 -9.66 -4.21
C ALA A 24 -3.99 -9.02 -5.03
N ALA A 25 -3.63 -7.77 -4.72
CA ALA A 25 -2.64 -7.03 -5.51
C ALA A 25 -1.21 -7.47 -5.22
N PHE A 26 -0.89 -7.73 -3.95
CA PHE A 26 0.49 -7.95 -3.52
C PHE A 26 0.76 -9.30 -2.87
N GLY A 27 -0.25 -10.15 -2.76
CA GLY A 27 -0.07 -11.48 -2.20
C GLY A 27 0.16 -11.50 -0.69
N LEU A 28 -0.25 -10.46 0.01
CA LEU A 28 -0.19 -10.45 1.46
C LEU A 28 -1.19 -11.48 2.02
N VAL A 29 -0.96 -11.92 3.26
CA VAL A 29 -1.80 -12.94 3.90
C VAL A 29 -2.48 -12.31 5.11
N GLU A 30 -3.78 -12.52 5.23
CA GLU A 30 -4.53 -12.05 6.37
C GLU A 30 -4.18 -12.84 7.63
N LYS A 31 -3.84 -12.11 8.70
CA LYS A 31 -3.61 -12.71 10.00
C LYS A 31 -4.75 -12.45 10.96
N ARG A 32 -5.29 -11.22 10.97
CA ARG A 32 -6.43 -10.84 11.80
C ARG A 32 -7.29 -9.84 11.08
N ARG A 33 -8.61 -9.88 11.38
CA ARG A 33 -9.56 -8.89 10.88
C ARG A 33 -10.65 -8.73 11.93
N TRP A 34 -10.61 -7.64 12.66
CA TRP A 34 -11.63 -7.33 13.67
C TRP A 34 -12.51 -6.19 13.18
N LEU A 35 -13.80 -6.44 13.14
CA LEU A 35 -14.79 -5.47 12.68
C LEU A 35 -15.66 -5.02 13.85
N ASP A 36 -16.19 -3.80 13.79
CA ASP A 36 -17.17 -3.32 14.74
C ASP A 36 -18.60 -3.70 14.29
N ASP A 37 -19.60 -3.23 15.02
CA ASP A 37 -21.00 -3.59 14.80
C ASP A 37 -21.55 -3.12 13.45
N VAL A 38 -20.91 -2.11 12.84
CA VAL A 38 -21.35 -1.58 11.54
C VAL A 38 -20.41 -1.99 10.40
N GLY A 39 -19.49 -2.92 10.67
CA GLY A 39 -18.60 -3.46 9.64
C GLY A 39 -17.34 -2.66 9.37
N ARG A 40 -17.00 -1.70 10.23
CA ARG A 40 -15.75 -0.95 10.10
C ARG A 40 -14.59 -1.79 10.63
N LEU A 41 -13.44 -1.65 10.01
CA LEU A 41 -12.24 -2.35 10.47
C LEU A 41 -11.66 -1.64 11.70
N THR A 42 -11.78 -2.28 12.87
CA THR A 42 -11.15 -1.75 14.09
C THR A 42 -9.68 -2.12 14.15
N HIS A 43 -9.32 -3.28 13.61
CA HIS A 43 -7.93 -3.73 13.57
C HIS A 43 -7.76 -4.82 12.52
N GLY A 44 -6.81 -4.63 11.62
CA GLY A 44 -6.46 -5.62 10.63
C GLY A 44 -4.95 -5.85 10.61
N GLU A 45 -4.55 -7.09 10.33
CA GLU A 45 -3.14 -7.46 10.21
C GLU A 45 -2.95 -8.25 8.93
N LEU A 46 -2.06 -7.77 8.08
CA LEU A 46 -1.62 -8.47 6.90
C LEU A 46 -0.13 -8.76 7.02
N VAL A 47 0.30 -9.93 6.59
CA VAL A 47 1.69 -10.37 6.74
C VAL A 47 2.28 -10.75 5.40
N LEU A 48 3.59 -10.53 5.29
CA LEU A 48 4.45 -11.00 4.20
C LEU A 48 5.64 -11.69 4.86
N GLY A 49 5.62 -13.02 4.88
CA GLY A 49 6.59 -13.76 5.67
C GLY A 49 6.42 -13.47 7.16
N ASP A 50 7.48 -13.01 7.80
CA ASP A 50 7.47 -12.63 9.22
C ASP A 50 7.23 -11.13 9.44
N GLN A 51 6.94 -10.39 8.38
CA GLN A 51 6.71 -8.95 8.43
C GLN A 51 5.22 -8.65 8.39
N MET A 52 4.83 -7.52 8.95
CA MET A 52 3.43 -7.20 9.13
C MET A 52 3.15 -5.74 8.83
N VAL A 53 1.96 -5.48 8.32
CA VAL A 53 1.36 -4.15 8.29
C VAL A 53 0.01 -4.21 9.01
N MET A 54 -0.29 -3.18 9.79
CA MET A 54 -1.57 -3.07 10.48
C MET A 54 -2.45 -2.04 9.78
N LEU A 55 -3.77 -2.30 9.78
CA LEU A 55 -4.75 -1.44 9.15
C LEU A 55 -5.90 -1.17 10.11
N ALA A 56 -6.54 -0.01 9.92
CA ALA A 56 -7.79 0.32 10.60
C ALA A 56 -8.60 1.29 9.74
N SER A 57 -9.91 1.37 10.04
CA SER A 57 -10.80 2.35 9.43
C SER A 57 -11.27 3.33 10.49
N PRO A 58 -10.45 4.32 10.87
CA PRO A 58 -10.86 5.29 11.89
C PRO A 58 -12.09 6.07 11.42
N PRO A 59 -13.01 6.43 12.32
CA PRO A 59 -14.08 7.36 11.96
C PRO A 59 -13.50 8.66 11.42
N ASP A 60 -14.16 9.25 10.44
CA ASP A 60 -13.79 10.54 9.88
C ASP A 60 -12.47 10.55 9.12
N TYR A 61 -11.84 9.41 8.87
CA TYR A 61 -10.66 9.35 8.03
C TYR A 61 -11.01 9.70 6.58
N VAL A 62 -10.21 10.55 5.97
CA VAL A 62 -10.34 10.95 4.56
C VAL A 62 -9.12 10.47 3.80
N SER A 63 -9.34 9.61 2.80
CA SER A 63 -8.26 9.06 2.00
C SER A 63 -7.68 10.09 1.02
N PRO A 64 -6.47 9.86 0.51
CA PRO A 64 -5.92 10.72 -0.55
C PRO A 64 -6.84 10.85 -1.75
N ASN A 65 -7.49 9.78 -2.18
CA ASN A 65 -8.41 9.83 -3.32
C ASN A 65 -9.62 10.73 -3.03
N THR A 66 -10.22 10.58 -1.85
CA THR A 66 -11.35 11.44 -1.47
C THR A 66 -10.91 12.90 -1.33
N LEU A 67 -9.73 13.13 -0.74
CA LEU A 67 -9.20 14.47 -0.60
C LEU A 67 -9.02 15.16 -1.96
N GLN A 68 -8.51 14.44 -2.96
CA GLN A 68 -8.36 14.97 -4.31
C GLN A 68 -9.71 15.34 -4.94
N GLN A 69 -10.74 14.55 -4.68
CA GLN A 69 -12.08 14.81 -5.20
C GLN A 69 -12.70 16.07 -4.57
N ARG A 70 -12.51 16.24 -3.27
CA ARG A 70 -13.05 17.39 -2.54
C ARG A 70 -12.26 18.68 -2.74
N HIS A 71 -10.96 18.55 -2.97
CA HIS A 71 -10.03 19.66 -3.06
C HIS A 71 -9.10 19.47 -4.26
N PRO A 72 -9.54 19.80 -5.47
CA PRO A 72 -8.72 19.58 -6.67
C PRO A 72 -7.37 20.28 -6.66
N ASP A 73 -7.20 21.32 -5.88
CA ASP A 73 -5.93 22.04 -5.75
C ASP A 73 -4.81 21.22 -5.09
N VAL A 74 -5.15 20.12 -4.39
CA VAL A 74 -4.13 19.26 -3.79
C VAL A 74 -3.65 18.16 -4.73
N VAL A 75 -4.26 18.02 -5.91
CA VAL A 75 -3.91 16.94 -6.86
C VAL A 75 -2.42 16.93 -7.23
N PRO A 76 -1.79 18.08 -7.56
CA PRO A 76 -0.35 18.07 -7.88
C PRO A 76 0.52 17.52 -6.76
N TRP A 77 0.11 17.75 -5.52
CA TRP A 77 0.80 17.23 -4.34
C TRP A 77 0.62 15.72 -4.22
N LEU A 78 -0.65 15.28 -4.24
CA LEU A 78 -0.98 13.89 -3.98
C LEU A 78 -0.53 12.97 -5.11
N ARG A 79 -0.32 13.50 -6.31
CA ARG A 79 0.17 12.73 -7.44
C ARG A 79 1.69 12.78 -7.62
N ASN A 80 2.37 13.58 -6.83
CA ASN A 80 3.82 13.66 -6.90
C ASN A 80 4.42 12.40 -6.26
N PRO A 81 5.15 11.58 -7.02
CA PRO A 81 5.65 10.30 -6.51
C PRO A 81 6.79 10.45 -5.50
N TRP A 82 7.32 11.66 -5.30
CA TRP A 82 8.50 11.90 -4.48
C TRP A 82 8.20 12.49 -3.12
N ILE A 83 7.00 13.02 -2.90
CA ILE A 83 6.72 13.89 -1.75
C ILE A 83 6.34 13.10 -0.50
N TYR A 84 5.71 11.94 -0.61
CA TYR A 84 5.07 11.28 0.51
C TYR A 84 5.67 9.93 0.84
N ASP A 85 5.45 9.56 2.08
CA ASP A 85 5.79 8.25 2.60
C ASP A 85 4.91 7.18 1.98
N GLY A 86 5.37 5.95 2.05
CA GLY A 86 4.62 4.81 1.56
C GLY A 86 5.19 3.52 2.09
N VAL A 87 4.57 2.42 1.70
CA VAL A 87 5.05 1.08 2.02
C VAL A 87 5.82 0.56 0.82
N LEU A 88 7.06 0.12 1.05
CA LEU A 88 7.90 -0.46 0.01
C LEU A 88 7.90 -1.98 0.16
N LEU A 89 7.63 -2.67 -0.95
CA LEU A 89 7.69 -4.13 -1.01
C LEU A 89 8.80 -4.53 -1.98
N THR A 90 9.65 -5.44 -1.53
CA THR A 90 10.58 -6.10 -2.45
C THR A 90 9.86 -7.24 -3.14
N VAL A 91 10.09 -7.38 -4.45
CA VAL A 91 9.44 -8.41 -5.25
C VAL A 91 10.48 -9.15 -6.07
N PRO A 92 10.30 -10.45 -6.34
CA PRO A 92 11.25 -11.20 -7.16
C PRO A 92 11.17 -10.86 -8.65
N ASP A 93 10.01 -10.39 -9.13
CA ASP A 93 9.77 -10.07 -10.53
C ASP A 93 8.90 -8.82 -10.59
N LEU A 94 9.51 -7.68 -10.91
CA LEU A 94 8.80 -6.41 -10.92
C LEU A 94 7.69 -6.36 -11.96
N ASP A 95 7.95 -6.85 -13.16
CA ASP A 95 6.96 -6.77 -14.23
C ASP A 95 5.70 -7.55 -13.87
N LEU A 96 5.87 -8.75 -13.31
CA LEU A 96 4.74 -9.57 -12.87
C LEU A 96 3.96 -8.90 -11.74
N ALA A 97 4.66 -8.42 -10.72
CA ALA A 97 4.02 -7.78 -9.57
C ALA A 97 3.33 -6.48 -9.98
N LEU A 98 3.96 -5.68 -10.84
CA LEU A 98 3.37 -4.44 -11.33
C LEU A 98 2.11 -4.71 -12.14
N ASN A 99 2.15 -5.66 -13.05
CA ASN A 99 0.98 -6.01 -13.87
C ASN A 99 -0.18 -6.46 -13.00
N GLN A 100 0.08 -7.25 -11.97
CA GLN A 100 -0.98 -7.69 -11.05
C GLN A 100 -1.59 -6.52 -10.30
N ALA A 101 -0.78 -5.61 -9.78
CA ALA A 101 -1.28 -4.44 -9.07
C ALA A 101 -2.10 -3.54 -9.99
N LEU A 102 -1.63 -3.31 -11.23
CA LEU A 102 -2.36 -2.50 -12.20
C LEU A 102 -3.69 -3.15 -12.59
N ASN A 103 -3.73 -4.47 -12.72
CA ASN A 103 -4.96 -5.20 -12.99
C ASN A 103 -5.96 -5.06 -11.84
N MET A 104 -5.48 -4.84 -10.63
CA MET A 104 -6.34 -4.60 -9.47
C MET A 104 -6.72 -3.13 -9.30
N GLY A 105 -6.31 -2.27 -10.21
CA GLY A 105 -6.69 -0.86 -10.20
C GLY A 105 -5.68 0.09 -9.57
N ALA A 106 -4.46 -0.37 -9.27
CA ALA A 106 -3.40 0.53 -8.83
C ALA A 106 -3.08 1.54 -9.92
N VAL A 107 -2.66 2.73 -9.50
CA VAL A 107 -2.26 3.80 -10.42
C VAL A 107 -0.75 3.93 -10.40
N LEU A 108 -0.13 3.85 -11.58
CA LEU A 108 1.31 4.08 -11.71
C LEU A 108 1.57 5.59 -11.63
N LEU A 109 2.36 6.02 -10.65
CA LEU A 109 2.61 7.44 -10.39
C LEU A 109 3.75 8.01 -11.20
N SER A 110 4.68 7.17 -11.65
CA SER A 110 5.82 7.58 -12.47
C SER A 110 6.27 6.38 -13.31
N PRO A 111 7.02 6.63 -14.40
CA PRO A 111 7.59 5.52 -15.18
C PRO A 111 8.46 4.61 -14.30
N VAL A 112 8.56 3.34 -14.69
CA VAL A 112 9.47 2.40 -14.05
C VAL A 112 10.89 2.91 -14.17
N GLU A 113 11.65 2.86 -13.09
CA GLU A 113 13.01 3.34 -13.03
C GLU A 113 13.98 2.18 -12.85
N ASP A 114 15.12 2.29 -13.50
CA ASP A 114 16.23 1.39 -13.31
C ASP A 114 17.32 2.05 -12.46
N GLY A 115 18.24 1.26 -11.98
CA GLY A 115 19.39 1.74 -11.22
C GLY A 115 19.40 1.20 -9.79
N PRO A 116 20.50 1.46 -9.06
CA PRO A 116 20.60 0.99 -7.69
C PRO A 116 19.48 1.56 -6.80
N PRO A 117 18.94 0.79 -5.88
CA PRO A 117 19.28 -0.60 -5.58
C PRO A 117 18.58 -1.64 -6.44
N GLY A 118 17.75 -1.25 -7.42
CA GLY A 118 17.07 -2.14 -8.33
C GLY A 118 16.00 -1.44 -9.14
N ARG A 119 15.36 -2.18 -10.04
CA ARG A 119 14.22 -1.66 -10.82
C ARG A 119 13.05 -1.43 -9.87
N ARG A 120 12.35 -0.32 -10.03
CA ARG A 120 11.31 0.07 -9.10
C ARG A 120 10.15 0.78 -9.77
N ALA A 121 8.99 0.66 -9.14
CA ALA A 121 7.77 1.34 -9.55
C ALA A 121 7.10 1.99 -8.34
N ARG A 122 6.49 3.15 -8.57
CA ARG A 122 5.75 3.89 -7.56
C ARG A 122 4.28 3.88 -7.93
N LEU A 123 3.46 3.38 -7.03
CA LEU A 123 2.03 3.15 -7.25
C LEU A 123 1.20 3.86 -6.20
N ALA A 124 -0.06 4.12 -6.54
CA ALA A 124 -1.10 4.43 -5.56
C ALA A 124 -2.07 3.25 -5.50
N ASP A 125 -2.48 2.89 -4.28
CA ASP A 125 -3.45 1.81 -4.09
C ASP A 125 -4.89 2.30 -4.31
N LEU A 126 -5.87 1.47 -3.93
CA LEU A 126 -7.29 1.75 -4.18
C LEU A 126 -7.79 3.04 -3.52
N GLU A 127 -7.15 3.51 -2.47
CA GLU A 127 -7.54 4.76 -1.80
C GLU A 127 -6.52 5.89 -1.99
N GLY A 128 -5.44 5.63 -2.74
CA GLY A 128 -4.43 6.63 -3.04
C GLY A 128 -3.21 6.60 -2.15
N HIS A 129 -3.10 5.62 -1.25
CA HIS A 129 -1.88 5.42 -0.49
C HIS A 129 -0.76 4.95 -1.41
N ARG A 130 0.46 5.36 -1.12
CA ARG A 130 1.61 5.01 -1.95
C ARG A 130 2.17 3.65 -1.59
N CYS A 131 2.43 2.88 -2.63
CA CYS A 131 3.08 1.59 -2.55
C CYS A 131 4.24 1.58 -3.53
N PHE A 132 5.41 1.20 -3.05
CA PHE A 132 6.60 1.13 -3.89
C PHE A 132 7.00 -0.31 -4.06
N LEU A 133 7.19 -0.72 -5.31
CA LEU A 133 7.68 -2.06 -5.62
C LEU A 133 9.12 -1.95 -6.08
N ILE A 134 9.98 -2.82 -5.58
CA ILE A 134 11.37 -2.86 -6.00
C ILE A 134 11.84 -4.30 -6.20
N GLU A 135 12.45 -4.53 -7.36
CA GLU A 135 13.14 -5.78 -7.63
C GLU A 135 14.62 -5.53 -7.32
N MET A 136 15.04 -6.04 -6.16
CA MET A 136 16.39 -5.79 -5.69
C MET A 136 17.42 -6.43 -6.60
N SER A 137 18.48 -5.70 -6.86
CA SER A 137 19.60 -6.24 -7.61
C SER A 137 20.23 -7.40 -6.84
N MET A 138 20.39 -8.53 -7.51
CA MET A 138 21.05 -9.70 -6.95
C MET A 138 22.56 -9.59 -6.97
N VAL A 139 23.09 -8.57 -7.62
CA VAL A 139 24.53 -8.32 -7.71
C VAL A 139 24.95 -7.56 -6.47
N SER A 140 25.80 -8.16 -5.71
CA SER A 140 26.37 -7.55 -4.52
C SER A 140 27.66 -6.79 -4.84
#